data_af0a6a076f21ab74d4cff702bdae1c78
#
_entry.id   af0a6a076f21ab74d4cff702bdae1c78
#
_cell.length_a   1.000
_cell.length_b   1.000
_cell.length_c   1.000
_cell.angle_alpha   90.00
_cell.angle_beta   90.00
_cell.angle_gamma   90.00
#
_symmetry.space_group_name_H-M   'P 1'
#
loop_
_entity.id
_entity.type
_entity.pdbx_description
1 polymer ?
#
loop_
_entity_poly.entity_id
_entity_poly.type
_entity_poly.pdbx_seq_one_letter_code
_entity_poly.pdbx_strand_id
1 'polypeptide(L)'
;MPKIVILGECAYDIHFAGATPGDSYPGGRMLNAAAILGREGRQVTYVGECARDRMGDLIISYLDSAGVVTSSIDRYTEGVTPLNLFFEADNTHPTPSVVHYRQFPKEKFDVVWPRIDAGDIVVFGSTMAIDSRVRPQLCELLAHARTRGALIVYQPGFLPGQTPRITHVMPYILENLETAHIVVGRDADMTTMFGSSDAAQVYTDKIEFYCPTYIQLDTAPDSEGRVSLLIPNQIMTRAVSAEAGGLKWQSAALASIIAALCDHNVTPDRLLPPSMPLAEALITAAAVTQK
;
A
#
# COMPACT_ATOMS: atom_id res chain seq x y z
N MET A 1 3.63 5.98 21.68
CA MET A 1 3.16 5.15 20.54
C MET A 1 4.13 5.33 19.40
N PRO A 2 4.42 4.28 18.62
CA PRO A 2 5.20 4.41 17.38
C PRO A 2 4.55 5.42 16.44
N LYS A 3 5.36 6.21 15.73
CA LYS A 3 4.89 7.02 14.61
C LYS A 3 4.81 6.12 13.38
N ILE A 4 3.85 6.40 12.52
CA ILE A 4 3.64 5.68 11.27
C ILE A 4 3.93 6.66 10.12
N VAL A 5 4.87 6.32 9.26
CA VAL A 5 5.16 7.06 8.03
C VAL A 5 4.68 6.23 6.86
N ILE A 6 3.72 6.73 6.09
CA ILE A 6 3.16 6.02 4.94
C ILE A 6 3.51 6.77 3.67
N LEU A 7 4.20 6.09 2.75
CA LEU A 7 4.58 6.62 1.45
C LEU A 7 3.71 6.01 0.36
N GLY A 8 3.07 6.86 -0.45
CA GLY A 8 2.20 6.38 -1.51
C GLY A 8 1.74 7.46 -2.47
N GLU A 9 0.99 7.04 -3.45
CA GLU A 9 0.43 7.92 -4.46
C GLU A 9 -0.70 8.78 -3.89
N CYS A 10 -0.78 10.02 -4.35
CA CYS A 10 -1.95 10.85 -4.21
C CYS A 10 -2.68 10.90 -5.56
N ALA A 11 -3.90 10.36 -5.60
CA ALA A 11 -4.74 10.42 -6.78
C ALA A 11 -6.18 10.74 -6.37
N TYR A 12 -6.98 11.20 -7.32
CA TYR A 12 -8.41 11.39 -7.12
C TYR A 12 -9.16 10.43 -8.04
N ASP A 13 -10.02 9.59 -7.46
CA ASP A 13 -10.76 8.54 -8.16
C ASP A 13 -12.15 9.06 -8.52
N ILE A 14 -12.56 8.88 -9.78
CA ILE A 14 -13.88 9.23 -10.31
C ILE A 14 -14.47 7.99 -10.97
N HIS A 15 -15.62 7.55 -10.48
CA HIS A 15 -16.34 6.39 -10.99
C HIS A 15 -17.43 6.81 -11.95
N PHE A 16 -17.54 6.14 -13.09
CA PHE A 16 -18.53 6.40 -14.13
C PHE A 16 -19.51 5.24 -14.22
N ALA A 17 -20.79 5.56 -14.12
CA ALA A 17 -21.89 4.67 -14.50
C ALA A 17 -22.28 4.99 -15.95
N GLY A 18 -21.81 4.19 -16.90
CA GLY A 18 -21.88 4.52 -18.33
C GLY A 18 -21.12 5.81 -18.66
N ALA A 19 -21.82 6.84 -19.20
CA ALA A 19 -21.23 8.13 -19.53
C ALA A 19 -21.36 9.17 -18.39
N THR A 20 -22.02 8.83 -17.29
CA THR A 20 -22.31 9.78 -16.21
C THR A 20 -21.32 9.63 -15.07
N PRO A 21 -20.63 10.70 -14.64
CA PRO A 21 -19.81 10.65 -13.44
C PRO A 21 -20.71 10.43 -12.20
N GLY A 22 -20.30 9.47 -11.37
CA GLY A 22 -20.95 9.13 -10.10
C GLY A 22 -20.08 9.47 -8.91
N ASP A 23 -19.79 8.47 -8.08
CA ASP A 23 -18.96 8.67 -6.88
C ASP A 23 -17.56 9.12 -7.22
N SER A 24 -17.04 10.04 -6.40
CA SER A 24 -15.67 10.52 -6.52
C SER A 24 -15.05 10.77 -5.14
N TYR A 25 -13.79 10.39 -4.95
CA TYR A 25 -13.09 10.49 -3.66
C TYR A 25 -11.57 10.42 -3.82
N PRO A 26 -10.80 10.88 -2.81
CA PRO A 26 -9.37 10.65 -2.76
C PRO A 26 -9.02 9.17 -2.82
N GLY A 27 -8.21 8.77 -3.80
CA GLY A 27 -7.88 7.40 -4.12
C GLY A 27 -6.45 7.01 -3.71
N GLY A 28 -6.22 5.71 -3.73
CA GLY A 28 -4.94 5.10 -3.39
C GLY A 28 -4.98 4.27 -2.11
N ARG A 29 -4.44 3.06 -2.18
CA ARG A 29 -4.46 2.11 -1.04
C ARG A 29 -3.71 2.64 0.17
N MET A 30 -2.53 3.21 -0.04
CA MET A 30 -1.70 3.80 1.00
C MET A 30 -2.39 5.01 1.63
N LEU A 31 -2.98 5.87 0.82
CA LEU A 31 -3.69 7.06 1.26
C LEU A 31 -4.90 6.70 2.13
N ASN A 32 -5.69 5.72 1.68
CA ASN A 32 -6.85 5.27 2.45
C ASN A 32 -6.45 4.54 3.74
N ALA A 33 -5.37 3.74 3.74
CA ALA A 33 -4.84 3.13 4.95
C ALA A 33 -4.36 4.20 5.96
N ALA A 34 -3.70 5.26 5.48
CA ALA A 34 -3.29 6.39 6.31
C ALA A 34 -4.50 7.09 6.96
N ALA A 35 -5.56 7.34 6.17
CA ALA A 35 -6.77 7.98 6.68
C ALA A 35 -7.51 7.11 7.71
N ILE A 36 -7.54 5.78 7.53
CA ILE A 36 -8.12 4.85 8.50
C ILE A 36 -7.36 4.94 9.83
N LEU A 37 -6.03 4.78 9.78
CA LEU A 37 -5.17 4.83 10.97
C LEU A 37 -5.24 6.19 11.69
N GLY A 38 -5.30 7.29 10.93
CA GLY A 38 -5.45 8.63 11.49
C GLY A 38 -6.78 8.79 12.24
N ARG A 39 -7.91 8.30 11.68
CA ARG A 39 -9.23 8.30 12.35
C ARG A 39 -9.25 7.44 13.64
N GLU A 40 -8.41 6.41 13.70
CA GLU A 40 -8.20 5.60 14.90
C GLU A 40 -7.31 6.31 15.96
N GLY A 41 -6.87 7.53 15.69
CA GLY A 41 -6.03 8.32 16.60
C GLY A 41 -4.55 7.94 16.58
N ARG A 42 -4.08 7.22 15.55
CA ARG A 42 -2.66 6.91 15.38
C ARG A 42 -1.91 8.14 14.87
N GLN A 43 -0.62 8.25 15.24
CA GLN A 43 0.26 9.32 14.74
C GLN A 43 0.76 8.95 13.34
N VAL A 44 0.07 9.43 12.31
CA VAL A 44 0.38 9.12 10.91
C VAL A 44 0.90 10.35 10.19
N THR A 45 2.02 10.21 9.47
CA THR A 45 2.51 11.18 8.50
C THR A 45 2.43 10.55 7.11
N TYR A 46 1.77 11.23 6.19
CA TYR A 46 1.70 10.80 4.79
C TYR A 46 2.77 11.50 3.95
N VAL A 47 3.49 10.72 3.15
CA VAL A 47 4.51 11.21 2.21
C VAL A 47 4.06 10.89 0.80
N GLY A 48 3.92 11.91 -0.04
CA GLY A 48 3.41 11.77 -1.41
C GLY A 48 3.60 13.07 -2.20
N GLU A 49 2.96 13.15 -3.36
CA GLU A 49 2.97 14.34 -4.20
C GLU A 49 1.60 14.59 -4.84
N CYS A 50 1.15 15.84 -4.88
CA CYS A 50 -0.03 16.27 -5.65
C CYS A 50 0.08 17.76 -6.03
N ALA A 51 -0.63 18.17 -7.07
CA ALA A 51 -0.57 19.56 -7.52
C ALA A 51 -1.24 20.54 -6.55
N ARG A 52 -0.91 21.81 -6.67
CA ARG A 52 -1.63 22.94 -6.04
C ARG A 52 -2.89 23.27 -6.85
N ASP A 53 -3.75 22.27 -7.03
CA ASP A 53 -5.03 22.39 -7.72
C ASP A 53 -6.18 21.93 -6.82
N ARG A 54 -7.40 22.05 -7.32
CA ARG A 54 -8.60 21.72 -6.54
C ARG A 54 -8.66 20.27 -6.11
N MET A 55 -8.17 19.32 -6.92
CA MET A 55 -8.16 17.89 -6.56
C MET A 55 -7.12 17.61 -5.48
N GLY A 56 -5.96 18.24 -5.58
CA GLY A 56 -4.95 18.18 -4.52
C GLY A 56 -5.45 18.75 -3.20
N ASP A 57 -6.22 19.86 -3.23
CA ASP A 57 -6.83 20.44 -2.02
C ASP A 57 -7.84 19.49 -1.38
N LEU A 58 -8.63 18.76 -2.17
CA LEU A 58 -9.55 17.74 -1.67
C LEU A 58 -8.80 16.56 -1.01
N ILE A 59 -7.68 16.14 -1.59
CA ILE A 59 -6.83 15.09 -1.00
C ILE A 59 -6.26 15.54 0.35
N ILE A 60 -5.69 16.74 0.41
CA ILE A 60 -5.15 17.30 1.67
C ILE A 60 -6.25 17.41 2.73
N SER A 61 -7.40 18.00 2.37
CA SER A 61 -8.53 18.14 3.30
C SER A 61 -9.04 16.79 3.82
N TYR A 62 -9.05 15.76 2.99
CA TYR A 62 -9.43 14.40 3.38
C TYR A 62 -8.46 13.81 4.42
N LEU A 63 -7.15 13.94 4.19
CA LEU A 63 -6.14 13.44 5.11
C LEU A 63 -6.13 14.25 6.42
N ASP A 64 -6.20 15.59 6.35
CA ASP A 64 -6.24 16.45 7.53
C ASP A 64 -7.48 16.15 8.39
N SER A 65 -8.65 15.95 7.77
CA SER A 65 -9.88 15.55 8.47
C SER A 65 -9.79 14.19 9.17
N ALA A 66 -8.90 13.33 8.69
CA ALA A 66 -8.60 12.05 9.31
C ALA A 66 -7.50 12.14 10.39
N GLY A 67 -6.94 13.31 10.66
CA GLY A 67 -5.88 13.51 11.65
C GLY A 67 -4.49 13.08 11.16
N VAL A 68 -4.29 12.97 9.84
CA VAL A 68 -3.00 12.63 9.22
C VAL A 68 -2.18 13.89 9.01
N VAL A 69 -0.88 13.85 9.33
CA VAL A 69 0.06 14.94 9.06
C VAL A 69 0.40 14.96 7.57
N THR A 70 0.13 16.09 6.90
CA THR A 70 0.27 16.28 5.45
C THR A 70 1.46 17.14 5.04
N SER A 71 2.25 17.62 6.00
CA SER A 71 3.41 18.50 5.74
C SER A 71 4.53 17.87 4.89
N SER A 72 4.50 16.56 4.73
CA SER A 72 5.43 15.79 3.88
C SER A 72 4.84 15.41 2.52
N ILE A 73 3.77 16.10 2.09
CA ILE A 73 3.24 15.98 0.73
C ILE A 73 3.80 17.13 -0.11
N ASP A 74 4.54 16.78 -1.17
CA ASP A 74 4.97 17.77 -2.15
C ASP A 74 3.76 18.34 -2.90
N ARG A 75 3.60 19.68 -2.86
CA ARG A 75 2.54 20.43 -3.52
C ARG A 75 3.11 21.20 -4.71
N TYR A 76 3.31 20.49 -5.82
CA TYR A 76 3.90 21.08 -7.02
C TYR A 76 2.95 22.03 -7.78
N THR A 77 3.53 22.97 -8.52
CA THR A 77 2.79 24.00 -9.29
C THR A 77 2.75 23.71 -10.78
N GLU A 78 3.64 22.88 -11.29
CA GLU A 78 3.68 22.43 -12.69
C GLU A 78 3.04 21.04 -12.81
N GLY A 79 2.01 20.90 -13.62
CA GLY A 79 1.29 19.66 -13.78
C GLY A 79 -0.08 19.66 -13.14
N VAL A 80 -0.67 18.49 -12.95
CA VAL A 80 -2.00 18.32 -12.35
C VAL A 80 -2.00 17.15 -11.37
N THR A 81 -2.86 17.22 -10.36
CA THR A 81 -3.10 16.09 -9.45
C THR A 81 -3.56 14.86 -10.26
N PRO A 82 -2.96 13.69 -10.04
CA PRO A 82 -3.34 12.46 -10.72
C PRO A 82 -4.82 12.11 -10.56
N LEU A 83 -5.46 11.73 -11.68
CA LEU A 83 -6.85 11.25 -11.70
C LEU A 83 -6.90 9.80 -12.17
N ASN A 84 -7.77 9.02 -11.57
CA ASN A 84 -8.17 7.69 -12.03
C ASN A 84 -9.66 7.73 -12.41
N LEU A 85 -9.95 7.43 -13.66
CA LEU A 85 -11.32 7.37 -14.18
C LEU A 85 -11.71 5.90 -14.32
N PHE A 86 -12.61 5.44 -13.46
CA PHE A 86 -13.09 4.06 -13.43
C PHE A 86 -14.38 3.94 -14.23
N PHE A 87 -14.41 3.03 -15.18
CA PHE A 87 -15.58 2.73 -15.99
C PHE A 87 -16.05 1.30 -15.71
N GLU A 88 -17.31 1.17 -15.34
CA GLU A 88 -17.95 -0.12 -15.18
C GLU A 88 -18.08 -0.85 -16.52
N ALA A 89 -18.20 -2.18 -16.47
CA ALA A 89 -18.52 -2.96 -17.66
C ALA A 89 -19.91 -2.60 -18.19
N ASP A 90 -20.04 -2.49 -19.51
CA ASP A 90 -21.30 -2.26 -20.21
C ASP A 90 -21.45 -3.23 -21.41
N ASN A 91 -22.55 -3.10 -22.15
CA ASN A 91 -22.84 -3.95 -23.32
C ASN A 91 -21.81 -3.79 -24.47
N THR A 92 -21.12 -2.64 -24.52
CA THR A 92 -20.11 -2.33 -25.55
C THR A 92 -18.70 -2.70 -25.08
N HIS A 93 -18.46 -2.54 -23.79
CA HIS A 93 -17.18 -2.82 -23.11
C HIS A 93 -17.43 -3.81 -21.97
N PRO A 94 -17.37 -5.13 -22.23
CA PRO A 94 -17.75 -6.16 -21.25
C PRO A 94 -16.78 -6.31 -20.08
N THR A 95 -15.67 -5.58 -20.08
CA THR A 95 -14.68 -5.56 -18.98
C THR A 95 -14.55 -4.16 -18.39
N PRO A 96 -14.54 -4.03 -17.04
CA PRO A 96 -14.26 -2.75 -16.41
C PRO A 96 -12.90 -2.21 -16.86
N SER A 97 -12.80 -0.90 -17.00
CA SER A 97 -11.55 -0.24 -17.41
C SER A 97 -11.21 0.96 -16.54
N VAL A 98 -9.93 1.32 -16.49
CA VAL A 98 -9.46 2.49 -15.77
C VAL A 98 -8.58 3.32 -16.69
N VAL A 99 -8.88 4.62 -16.79
CA VAL A 99 -8.04 5.58 -17.48
C VAL A 99 -7.30 6.42 -16.45
N HIS A 100 -6.00 6.50 -16.61
CA HIS A 100 -5.13 7.26 -15.70
C HIS A 100 -4.69 8.56 -16.37
N TYR A 101 -5.05 9.67 -15.77
CA TYR A 101 -4.56 10.97 -16.19
C TYR A 101 -3.42 11.42 -15.28
N ARG A 102 -2.24 11.57 -15.83
CA ARG A 102 -0.99 11.87 -15.11
C ARG A 102 -0.22 12.97 -15.85
N GLN A 103 0.07 14.04 -15.12
CA GLN A 103 0.99 15.09 -15.60
C GLN A 103 1.81 15.57 -14.42
N PHE A 104 2.99 15.02 -14.29
CA PHE A 104 3.93 15.36 -13.22
C PHE A 104 4.86 16.51 -13.64
N PRO A 105 5.40 17.26 -12.68
CA PRO A 105 6.40 18.28 -12.95
C PRO A 105 7.69 17.64 -13.48
N LYS A 106 8.53 18.45 -14.10
CA LYS A 106 9.89 18.03 -14.52
C LYS A 106 10.82 17.88 -13.32
N GLU A 107 10.59 18.67 -12.28
CA GLU A 107 11.33 18.60 -11.03
C GLU A 107 10.93 17.36 -10.24
N LYS A 108 11.88 16.90 -9.46
CA LYS A 108 11.72 15.66 -8.70
C LYS A 108 10.90 15.92 -7.45
N PHE A 109 10.34 14.87 -6.95
CA PHE A 109 9.71 14.67 -5.66
C PHE A 109 10.49 15.41 -4.54
N ASP A 110 10.07 16.64 -4.23
CA ASP A 110 10.69 17.52 -3.23
C ASP A 110 9.84 17.56 -1.96
N VAL A 111 10.12 16.64 -1.06
CA VAL A 111 9.37 16.48 0.18
C VAL A 111 10.20 16.84 1.40
N VAL A 112 9.55 17.38 2.41
CA VAL A 112 10.12 17.47 3.76
C VAL A 112 10.01 16.10 4.42
N TRP A 113 11.13 15.39 4.53
CA TRP A 113 11.15 14.07 5.12
C TRP A 113 10.80 14.11 6.62
N PRO A 114 9.89 13.25 7.08
CA PRO A 114 9.57 13.16 8.48
C PRO A 114 10.75 12.57 9.26
N ARG A 115 10.90 12.99 10.51
CA ARG A 115 11.86 12.37 11.41
C ARG A 115 11.42 10.94 11.75
N ILE A 116 12.31 9.99 11.58
CA ILE A 116 12.12 8.57 11.88
C ILE A 116 13.00 8.21 13.08
N ASP A 117 12.39 7.58 14.08
CA ASP A 117 13.03 7.10 15.29
C ASP A 117 12.95 5.58 15.42
N ALA A 118 13.71 4.98 16.34
CA ALA A 118 13.63 3.55 16.60
C ALA A 118 12.23 3.12 17.05
N GLY A 119 11.73 2.04 16.48
CA GLY A 119 10.38 1.54 16.75
C GLY A 119 9.25 2.21 15.95
N ASP A 120 9.54 3.25 15.16
CA ASP A 120 8.57 3.78 14.19
C ASP A 120 8.30 2.76 13.07
N ILE A 121 7.17 2.90 12.38
CA ILE A 121 6.80 2.03 11.28
C ILE A 121 6.80 2.84 9.98
N VAL A 122 7.56 2.38 8.99
CA VAL A 122 7.58 2.95 7.64
C VAL A 122 6.88 2.00 6.69
N VAL A 123 5.84 2.47 6.03
CA VAL A 123 5.05 1.71 5.07
C VAL A 123 5.21 2.35 3.70
N PHE A 124 5.56 1.57 2.70
CA PHE A 124 5.72 2.07 1.34
C PHE A 124 5.20 1.06 0.32
N GLY A 125 4.85 1.54 -0.86
CA GLY A 125 4.32 0.60 -1.86
C GLY A 125 3.69 1.25 -3.07
N SER A 126 2.76 0.50 -3.68
CA SER A 126 2.07 0.85 -4.92
C SER A 126 3.05 1.13 -6.07
N THR A 127 2.61 1.85 -7.09
CA THR A 127 3.45 2.22 -8.24
C THR A 127 4.54 3.22 -7.87
N MET A 128 4.35 4.00 -6.79
CA MET A 128 5.36 4.91 -6.27
C MET A 128 6.66 4.19 -5.90
N ALA A 129 6.57 2.99 -5.33
CA ALA A 129 7.73 2.20 -4.93
C ALA A 129 8.60 1.71 -6.11
N ILE A 130 8.09 1.78 -7.33
CA ILE A 130 8.79 1.39 -8.57
C ILE A 130 8.93 2.54 -9.57
N ASP A 131 8.54 3.76 -9.20
CA ASP A 131 8.71 4.96 -10.04
C ASP A 131 10.16 5.44 -10.01
N SER A 132 10.84 5.40 -11.17
CA SER A 132 12.24 5.78 -11.30
C SER A 132 12.52 7.23 -10.88
N ARG A 133 11.52 8.13 -10.91
CA ARG A 133 11.68 9.52 -10.47
C ARG A 133 11.84 9.63 -8.95
N VAL A 134 11.14 8.77 -8.22
CA VAL A 134 11.08 8.76 -6.75
C VAL A 134 12.14 7.85 -6.13
N ARG A 135 12.59 6.82 -6.87
CA ARG A 135 13.51 5.79 -6.38
C ARG A 135 14.74 6.30 -5.61
N PRO A 136 15.50 7.31 -6.10
CA PRO A 136 16.70 7.75 -5.39
C PRO A 136 16.40 8.21 -3.97
N GLN A 137 15.39 9.09 -3.80
CA GLN A 137 14.99 9.61 -2.51
C GLN A 137 14.34 8.53 -1.62
N LEU A 138 13.52 7.66 -2.22
CA LEU A 138 12.89 6.54 -1.51
C LEU A 138 13.93 5.58 -0.93
N CYS A 139 14.92 5.17 -1.70
CA CYS A 139 15.99 4.28 -1.23
C CYS A 139 16.79 4.91 -0.09
N GLU A 140 17.10 6.21 -0.20
CA GLU A 140 17.80 6.94 0.86
C GLU A 140 16.99 6.97 2.16
N LEU A 141 15.68 7.27 2.08
CA LEU A 141 14.77 7.24 3.22
C LEU A 141 14.71 5.86 3.87
N LEU A 142 14.50 4.81 3.05
CA LEU A 142 14.36 3.43 3.55
C LEU A 142 15.67 2.95 4.22
N ALA A 143 16.83 3.27 3.64
CA ALA A 143 18.12 2.98 4.25
C ALA A 143 18.30 3.71 5.59
N HIS A 144 17.90 4.98 5.65
CA HIS A 144 17.91 5.75 6.90
C HIS A 144 16.98 5.13 7.93
N ALA A 145 15.73 4.80 7.56
CA ALA A 145 14.75 4.17 8.44
C ALA A 145 15.27 2.85 9.02
N ARG A 146 15.88 2.01 8.18
CA ARG A 146 16.48 0.74 8.61
C ARG A 146 17.62 0.97 9.62
N THR A 147 18.51 1.92 9.33
CA THR A 147 19.63 2.28 10.23
C THR A 147 19.11 2.79 11.58
N ARG A 148 17.96 3.47 11.60
CA ARG A 148 17.33 3.97 12.82
C ARG A 148 16.59 2.90 13.63
N GLY A 149 16.43 1.68 13.08
CA GLY A 149 15.69 0.59 13.73
C GLY A 149 14.17 0.71 13.58
N ALA A 150 13.69 1.39 12.54
CA ALA A 150 12.28 1.41 12.20
C ALA A 150 11.86 0.09 11.54
N LEU A 151 10.60 -0.29 11.74
CA LEU A 151 9.98 -1.43 11.06
C LEU A 151 9.56 -1.01 9.65
N ILE A 152 9.91 -1.79 8.64
CA ILE A 152 9.61 -1.47 7.24
C ILE A 152 8.62 -2.48 6.68
N VAL A 153 7.48 -1.97 6.18
CA VAL A 153 6.41 -2.74 5.55
C VAL A 153 6.31 -2.36 4.08
N TYR A 154 6.42 -3.33 3.18
CA TYR A 154 6.26 -3.14 1.75
C TYR A 154 4.94 -3.71 1.26
N GLN A 155 4.15 -2.90 0.56
CA GLN A 155 2.97 -3.36 -0.16
C GLN A 155 3.15 -3.15 -1.66
N PRO A 156 3.57 -4.17 -2.42
CA PRO A 156 3.60 -4.08 -3.87
C PRO A 156 2.21 -3.78 -4.42
N GLY A 157 2.14 -3.13 -5.57
CA GLY A 157 0.87 -2.85 -6.20
C GLY A 157 1.02 -2.22 -7.57
N PHE A 158 0.10 -2.60 -8.45
CA PHE A 158 0.00 -2.07 -9.80
C PHE A 158 -1.36 -1.41 -9.99
N LEU A 159 -1.39 -0.37 -10.83
CA LEU A 159 -2.63 0.25 -11.24
C LEU A 159 -3.32 -0.66 -12.28
N PRO A 160 -4.62 -0.90 -12.16
CA PRO A 160 -5.37 -1.63 -13.18
C PRO A 160 -5.15 -0.98 -14.57
N GLY A 161 -4.93 -1.78 -15.60
CA GLY A 161 -4.73 -1.29 -16.96
C GLY A 161 -3.36 -0.65 -17.23
N GLN A 162 -2.49 -0.49 -16.24
CA GLN A 162 -1.12 0.04 -16.38
C GLN A 162 -0.10 -0.90 -15.75
N THR A 163 0.02 -2.09 -16.30
CA THR A 163 1.08 -3.00 -15.90
C THR A 163 2.39 -2.57 -16.58
N PRO A 164 3.40 -2.15 -15.81
CA PRO A 164 4.71 -1.87 -16.41
C PRO A 164 5.29 -3.14 -17.01
N ARG A 165 6.29 -3.01 -17.90
CA ARG A 165 7.08 -4.15 -18.30
C ARG A 165 7.83 -4.67 -17.08
N ILE A 166 7.37 -5.79 -16.51
CA ILE A 166 7.87 -6.34 -15.24
C ILE A 166 9.38 -6.48 -15.22
N THR A 167 9.98 -6.90 -16.34
CA THR A 167 11.44 -7.01 -16.46
C THR A 167 12.17 -5.69 -16.21
N HIS A 168 11.56 -4.54 -16.50
CA HIS A 168 12.18 -3.22 -16.29
C HIS A 168 12.11 -2.77 -14.82
N VAL A 169 11.07 -3.17 -14.11
CA VAL A 169 10.86 -2.77 -12.68
C VAL A 169 11.24 -3.87 -11.69
N MET A 170 11.54 -5.08 -12.17
CA MET A 170 11.94 -6.20 -11.33
C MET A 170 13.12 -5.88 -10.41
N PRO A 171 14.20 -5.20 -10.86
CA PRO A 171 15.27 -4.80 -9.94
C PRO A 171 14.77 -3.97 -8.74
N TYR A 172 13.83 -3.05 -8.97
CA TYR A 172 13.23 -2.24 -7.91
C TYR A 172 12.36 -3.07 -6.97
N ILE A 173 11.60 -4.03 -7.51
CA ILE A 173 10.79 -4.95 -6.72
C ILE A 173 11.66 -5.78 -5.80
N LEU A 174 12.75 -6.38 -6.31
CA LEU A 174 13.66 -7.21 -5.52
C LEU A 174 14.34 -6.38 -4.41
N GLU A 175 14.82 -5.18 -4.72
CA GLU A 175 15.38 -4.26 -3.74
C GLU A 175 14.37 -3.86 -2.64
N ASN A 176 13.08 -3.68 -3.01
CA ASN A 176 12.03 -3.41 -2.06
C ASN A 176 11.75 -4.61 -1.14
N LEU A 177 11.75 -5.84 -1.70
CA LEU A 177 11.61 -7.08 -0.93
C LEU A 177 12.75 -7.23 0.08
N GLU A 178 13.99 -6.98 -0.35
CA GLU A 178 15.18 -7.07 0.52
C GLU A 178 15.18 -6.01 1.64
N THR A 179 14.61 -4.85 1.35
CA THR A 179 14.54 -3.75 2.32
C THR A 179 13.45 -3.97 3.37
N ALA A 180 12.37 -4.64 3.01
CA ALA A 180 11.20 -4.85 3.86
C ALA A 180 11.46 -5.88 4.97
N HIS A 181 10.81 -5.67 6.13
CA HIS A 181 10.70 -6.67 7.20
C HIS A 181 9.41 -7.48 7.07
N ILE A 182 8.37 -6.89 6.46
CA ILE A 182 7.09 -7.52 6.15
C ILE A 182 6.70 -7.13 4.73
N VAL A 183 6.23 -8.10 3.95
CA VAL A 183 5.58 -7.87 2.66
C VAL A 183 4.09 -8.16 2.79
N VAL A 184 3.23 -7.22 2.37
CA VAL A 184 1.76 -7.40 2.30
C VAL A 184 1.36 -7.35 0.83
N GLY A 185 1.16 -8.50 0.21
CA GLY A 185 0.85 -8.61 -1.23
C GLY A 185 -0.60 -9.01 -1.49
N ARG A 186 -1.02 -8.85 -2.73
CA ARG A 186 -2.29 -9.39 -3.25
C ARG A 186 -2.01 -10.49 -4.26
N ASP A 187 -2.93 -11.43 -4.37
CA ASP A 187 -2.95 -12.47 -5.38
C ASP A 187 -2.74 -11.93 -6.81
N ALA A 188 -3.47 -10.87 -7.18
CA ALA A 188 -3.34 -10.23 -8.49
C ALA A 188 -1.96 -9.58 -8.72
N ASP A 189 -1.37 -8.94 -7.69
CA ASP A 189 -0.04 -8.35 -7.79
C ASP A 189 1.04 -9.45 -7.89
N MET A 190 0.87 -10.55 -7.15
CA MET A 190 1.77 -11.70 -7.24
C MET A 190 1.73 -12.36 -8.61
N THR A 191 0.52 -12.57 -9.16
CA THR A 191 0.36 -13.05 -10.54
C THR A 191 1.07 -12.13 -11.53
N THR A 192 0.93 -10.83 -11.38
CA THR A 192 1.58 -9.84 -12.26
C THR A 192 3.11 -9.89 -12.15
N MET A 193 3.66 -10.00 -10.95
CA MET A 193 5.11 -10.00 -10.72
C MET A 193 5.77 -11.34 -11.04
N PHE A 194 5.13 -12.43 -10.67
CA PHE A 194 5.78 -13.75 -10.62
C PHE A 194 5.06 -14.85 -11.43
N GLY A 195 3.91 -14.52 -12.03
CA GLY A 195 3.14 -15.46 -12.84
C GLY A 195 2.33 -16.50 -12.03
N SER A 196 2.26 -16.35 -10.69
CA SER A 196 1.49 -17.22 -9.80
C SER A 196 0.82 -16.41 -8.70
N SER A 197 -0.37 -16.84 -8.27
CA SER A 197 -1.08 -16.35 -7.10
C SER A 197 -1.10 -17.35 -5.93
N ASP A 198 -0.48 -18.53 -6.11
CA ASP A 198 -0.34 -19.49 -5.01
C ASP A 198 0.60 -18.94 -3.93
N ALA A 199 0.03 -18.65 -2.75
CA ALA A 199 0.76 -17.98 -1.68
C ALA A 199 1.98 -18.76 -1.21
N ALA A 200 1.87 -20.09 -1.10
CA ALA A 200 2.97 -20.93 -0.65
C ALA A 200 4.10 -20.99 -1.67
N GLN A 201 3.75 -21.19 -2.94
CA GLN A 201 4.71 -21.23 -4.03
C GLN A 201 5.43 -19.87 -4.18
N VAL A 202 4.65 -18.77 -4.20
CA VAL A 202 5.22 -17.42 -4.33
C VAL A 202 6.15 -17.10 -3.18
N TYR A 203 5.75 -17.44 -1.95
CA TYR A 203 6.60 -17.23 -0.78
C TYR A 203 7.92 -18.00 -0.91
N THR A 204 7.85 -19.30 -1.06
CA THR A 204 9.03 -20.17 -1.08
C THR A 204 9.98 -19.86 -2.23
N ASP A 205 9.42 -19.62 -3.44
CA ASP A 205 10.24 -19.47 -4.65
C ASP A 205 10.74 -18.03 -4.87
N LYS A 206 10.05 -17.00 -4.30
CA LYS A 206 10.25 -15.61 -4.72
C LYS A 206 10.45 -14.62 -3.58
N ILE A 207 9.91 -14.86 -2.37
CA ILE A 207 9.89 -13.87 -1.30
C ILE A 207 10.77 -14.26 -0.12
N GLU A 208 10.71 -15.52 0.36
CA GLU A 208 11.36 -15.98 1.59
C GLU A 208 12.84 -15.63 1.67
N PHE A 209 13.55 -15.73 0.55
CA PHE A 209 14.98 -15.37 0.47
C PHE A 209 15.26 -13.91 0.81
N TYR A 210 14.34 -13.01 0.46
CA TYR A 210 14.49 -11.57 0.66
C TYR A 210 13.82 -11.08 1.94
N CYS A 211 12.60 -11.55 2.20
CA CYS A 211 11.77 -11.13 3.31
C CYS A 211 11.09 -12.34 3.98
N PRO A 212 11.40 -12.63 5.25
CA PRO A 212 10.91 -13.84 5.91
C PRO A 212 9.45 -13.75 6.37
N THR A 213 8.80 -12.61 6.30
CA THR A 213 7.39 -12.44 6.71
C THR A 213 6.56 -11.93 5.55
N TYR A 214 5.65 -12.76 5.08
CA TYR A 214 4.75 -12.43 3.97
C TYR A 214 3.29 -12.62 4.36
N ILE A 215 2.45 -11.62 4.06
CA ILE A 215 1.00 -11.68 4.23
C ILE A 215 0.38 -11.54 2.84
N GLN A 216 -0.39 -12.53 2.39
CA GLN A 216 -1.13 -12.46 1.14
C GLN A 216 -2.62 -12.19 1.42
N LEU A 217 -3.16 -11.23 0.70
CA LEU A 217 -4.57 -10.88 0.67
C LEU A 217 -5.18 -11.42 -0.64
N ASP A 218 -5.97 -12.48 -0.56
CA ASP A 218 -6.65 -13.04 -1.72
C ASP A 218 -8.03 -12.42 -1.88
N THR A 219 -8.29 -11.86 -3.06
CA THR A 219 -9.50 -11.09 -3.37
C THR A 219 -10.29 -11.76 -4.49
N ALA A 220 -10.69 -13.00 -4.31
CA ALA A 220 -11.51 -13.68 -5.33
C ALA A 220 -12.90 -13.02 -5.42
N PRO A 221 -13.34 -12.56 -6.60
CA PRO A 221 -14.62 -11.85 -6.77
C PRO A 221 -15.85 -12.67 -6.38
N ASP A 222 -15.77 -13.99 -6.49
CA ASP A 222 -16.91 -14.92 -6.35
C ASP A 222 -16.76 -15.92 -5.19
N SER A 223 -15.77 -15.70 -4.29
CA SER A 223 -15.53 -16.58 -3.16
C SER A 223 -15.21 -15.80 -1.89
N GLU A 224 -15.25 -16.47 -0.75
CA GLU A 224 -14.75 -15.92 0.51
C GLU A 224 -13.30 -15.47 0.33
N GLY A 225 -13.01 -14.20 0.63
CA GLY A 225 -11.65 -13.69 0.66
C GLY A 225 -10.81 -14.50 1.63
N ARG A 226 -9.51 -14.49 1.45
CA ARG A 226 -8.58 -15.23 2.30
C ARG A 226 -7.35 -14.40 2.63
N VAL A 227 -6.91 -14.51 3.86
CA VAL A 227 -5.62 -13.98 4.30
C VAL A 227 -4.72 -15.15 4.62
N SER A 228 -3.50 -15.13 4.09
CA SER A 228 -2.46 -16.12 4.41
C SER A 228 -1.23 -15.39 4.96
N LEU A 229 -0.77 -15.80 6.13
CA LEU A 229 0.50 -15.38 6.71
C LEU A 229 1.53 -16.51 6.55
N LEU A 230 2.64 -16.19 5.93
CA LEU A 230 3.72 -17.12 5.64
C LEU A 230 5.02 -16.64 6.31
N ILE A 231 5.61 -17.54 7.05
CA ILE A 231 6.90 -17.37 7.73
C ILE A 231 7.72 -18.67 7.53
N PRO A 232 9.03 -18.69 7.79
CA PRO A 232 9.83 -19.88 7.58
C PRO A 232 9.21 -21.13 8.21
N ASN A 233 8.99 -22.14 7.39
CA ASN A 233 8.40 -23.44 7.75
C ASN A 233 6.95 -23.39 8.29
N GLN A 234 6.22 -22.29 8.11
CA GLN A 234 4.85 -22.18 8.61
C GLN A 234 3.95 -21.36 7.71
N ILE A 235 2.74 -21.83 7.50
CA ILE A 235 1.66 -21.13 6.80
C ILE A 235 0.43 -21.14 7.70
N MET A 236 -0.14 -19.94 7.90
CA MET A 236 -1.41 -19.75 8.59
C MET A 236 -2.39 -19.12 7.61
N THR A 237 -3.62 -19.62 7.56
CA THR A 237 -4.64 -19.11 6.66
C THR A 237 -5.95 -18.85 7.40
N ARG A 238 -6.64 -17.75 7.06
CA ARG A 238 -7.94 -17.39 7.61
C ARG A 238 -8.87 -16.91 6.50
N ALA A 239 -10.10 -17.40 6.50
CA ALA A 239 -11.16 -16.92 5.63
C ALA A 239 -11.63 -15.52 6.07
N VAL A 240 -12.03 -14.70 5.10
CA VAL A 240 -12.58 -13.37 5.30
C VAL A 240 -13.97 -13.34 4.67
N SER A 241 -14.94 -12.70 5.30
CA SER A 241 -16.31 -12.67 4.79
C SER A 241 -16.41 -12.05 3.39
N ALA A 242 -17.36 -12.50 2.59
CA ALA A 242 -17.55 -12.12 1.18
C ALA A 242 -17.78 -10.60 0.93
N GLU A 243 -18.13 -9.82 1.95
CA GLU A 243 -18.26 -8.36 1.87
C GLU A 243 -16.89 -7.64 1.77
N ALA A 244 -15.80 -8.38 1.97
CA ALA A 244 -14.44 -7.86 2.03
C ALA A 244 -13.74 -7.67 0.66
N GLY A 245 -14.35 -8.00 -0.44
CA GLY A 245 -13.68 -8.19 -1.75
C GLY A 245 -13.33 -6.92 -2.56
N GLY A 246 -13.24 -5.72 -1.98
CA GLY A 246 -12.97 -4.48 -2.73
C GLY A 246 -11.65 -3.77 -2.38
N LEU A 247 -11.31 -2.73 -3.13
CA LEU A 247 -10.16 -1.83 -2.85
C LEU A 247 -10.22 -1.26 -1.43
N LYS A 248 -11.41 -1.04 -0.89
CA LYS A 248 -11.63 -0.56 0.49
C LYS A 248 -11.13 -1.57 1.52
N TRP A 249 -11.42 -2.87 1.33
CA TRP A 249 -10.95 -3.91 2.24
C TRP A 249 -9.41 -4.00 2.30
N GLN A 250 -8.74 -3.88 1.16
CA GLN A 250 -7.27 -3.97 1.12
C GLN A 250 -6.60 -2.86 1.92
N SER A 251 -7.13 -1.65 1.85
CA SER A 251 -6.65 -0.53 2.65
C SER A 251 -6.95 -0.73 4.14
N ALA A 252 -8.12 -1.27 4.46
CA ALA A 252 -8.51 -1.61 5.82
C ALA A 252 -7.64 -2.74 6.40
N ALA A 253 -7.39 -3.80 5.64
CA ALA A 253 -6.51 -4.89 6.05
C ALA A 253 -5.08 -4.40 6.32
N LEU A 254 -4.52 -3.56 5.42
CA LEU A 254 -3.23 -2.95 5.64
C LEU A 254 -3.21 -2.09 6.91
N ALA A 255 -4.21 -1.23 7.11
CA ALA A 255 -4.32 -0.38 8.29
C ALA A 255 -4.40 -1.23 9.58
N SER A 256 -5.21 -2.30 9.58
CA SER A 256 -5.36 -3.20 10.73
C SER A 256 -4.06 -3.96 11.04
N ILE A 257 -3.32 -4.40 10.02
CA ILE A 257 -1.99 -5.01 10.21
C ILE A 257 -1.05 -4.00 10.88
N ILE A 258 -0.99 -2.77 10.37
CA ILE A 258 -0.11 -1.72 10.93
C ILE A 258 -0.53 -1.38 12.36
N ALA A 259 -1.83 -1.28 12.64
CA ALA A 259 -2.35 -1.06 14.00
C ALA A 259 -1.92 -2.17 14.96
N ALA A 260 -2.03 -3.44 14.55
CA ALA A 260 -1.58 -4.58 15.34
C ALA A 260 -0.06 -4.54 15.60
N LEU A 261 0.75 -4.17 14.60
CA LEU A 261 2.19 -3.99 14.77
C LEU A 261 2.51 -2.91 15.83
N CYS A 262 1.78 -1.79 15.81
CA CYS A 262 1.91 -0.74 16.83
C CYS A 262 1.52 -1.24 18.22
N ASP A 263 0.36 -1.91 18.36
CA ASP A 263 -0.19 -2.35 19.65
C ASP A 263 0.70 -3.39 20.33
N HIS A 264 1.36 -4.23 19.51
CA HIS A 264 2.32 -5.21 20.01
C HIS A 264 3.76 -4.67 20.14
N ASN A 265 3.99 -3.37 19.85
CA ASN A 265 5.31 -2.72 19.86
C ASN A 265 6.34 -3.58 19.11
N VAL A 266 6.01 -3.95 17.87
CA VAL A 266 6.84 -4.83 17.06
C VAL A 266 8.07 -4.10 16.55
N THR A 267 9.24 -4.68 16.77
CA THR A 267 10.52 -4.23 16.24
C THR A 267 11.06 -5.24 15.22
N PRO A 268 11.99 -4.87 14.35
CA PRO A 268 12.58 -5.78 13.36
C PRO A 268 13.06 -7.11 13.97
N ASP A 269 13.73 -7.06 15.13
CA ASP A 269 14.28 -8.24 15.80
C ASP A 269 13.20 -9.22 16.28
N ARG A 270 11.97 -8.77 16.50
CA ARG A 270 10.84 -9.60 16.96
C ARG A 270 10.10 -10.33 15.84
N LEU A 271 10.46 -10.04 14.59
CA LEU A 271 9.86 -10.67 13.41
C LEU A 271 10.68 -11.85 12.84
N LEU A 272 11.81 -12.21 13.46
CA LEU A 272 12.74 -13.19 12.90
C LEU A 272 12.93 -14.41 13.83
N PRO A 273 12.03 -15.40 13.79
CA PRO A 273 10.65 -15.45 13.29
C PRO A 273 9.67 -14.79 14.27
N PRO A 274 8.50 -14.30 13.81
CA PRO A 274 7.49 -13.78 14.72
C PRO A 274 7.01 -14.86 15.68
N SER A 275 6.74 -14.49 16.93
CA SER A 275 6.14 -15.42 17.88
C SER A 275 4.73 -15.83 17.45
N MET A 276 4.27 -17.02 17.83
CA MET A 276 2.92 -17.49 17.50
C MET A 276 1.81 -16.51 17.90
N PRO A 277 1.81 -15.89 19.10
CA PRO A 277 0.82 -14.86 19.45
C PRO A 277 0.85 -13.66 18.52
N LEU A 278 2.01 -13.23 18.05
CA LEU A 278 2.11 -12.13 17.08
C LEU A 278 1.59 -12.55 15.72
N ALA A 279 1.92 -13.73 15.24
CA ALA A 279 1.43 -14.27 13.97
C ALA A 279 -0.12 -14.37 13.97
N GLU A 280 -0.71 -14.87 15.06
CA GLU A 280 -2.16 -14.91 15.25
C GLU A 280 -2.80 -13.51 15.29
N ALA A 281 -2.15 -12.55 15.94
CA ALA A 281 -2.63 -11.17 15.97
C ALA A 281 -2.62 -10.54 14.56
N LEU A 282 -1.56 -10.72 13.79
CA LEU A 282 -1.42 -10.17 12.44
C LEU A 282 -2.46 -10.75 11.47
N ILE A 283 -2.64 -12.08 11.45
CA ILE A 283 -3.62 -12.71 10.55
C ILE A 283 -5.06 -12.36 10.96
N THR A 284 -5.32 -12.21 12.26
CA THR A 284 -6.62 -11.78 12.77
C THR A 284 -6.92 -10.34 12.37
N ALA A 285 -5.95 -9.45 12.54
CA ALA A 285 -6.07 -8.05 12.15
C ALA A 285 -6.34 -7.90 10.64
N ALA A 286 -5.59 -8.64 9.81
CA ALA A 286 -5.77 -8.61 8.35
C ALA A 286 -7.13 -9.13 7.89
N ALA A 287 -7.76 -10.04 8.66
CA ALA A 287 -9.06 -10.64 8.34
C ALA A 287 -10.26 -9.79 8.82
N VAL A 288 -10.03 -8.70 9.56
CA VAL A 288 -11.12 -7.83 10.06
C VAL A 288 -11.74 -7.06 8.89
N THR A 289 -13.04 -7.21 8.72
CA THR A 289 -13.84 -6.35 7.86
C THR A 289 -14.31 -5.15 8.67
N GLN A 290 -13.94 -3.95 8.28
CA GLN A 290 -14.56 -2.76 8.85
C GLN A 290 -16.05 -2.73 8.46
N LYS A 291 -16.92 -2.62 9.47
CA LYS A 291 -18.36 -2.38 9.31
C LYS A 291 -18.61 -0.97 8.78
#